data_b125ff72226219e79898efaa8507f1f6
#
_entry.id   b125ff72226219e79898efaa8507f1f6
#
_cell.length_a   1.000
_cell.length_b   1.000
_cell.length_c   1.000
_cell.angle_alpha   90.00
_cell.angle_beta   90.00
_cell.angle_gamma   90.00
#
_symmetry.space_group_name_H-M   'P 1'
#
loop_
_entity.id
_entity.type
_entity.pdbx_description
1 polymer ?
#
loop_
_entity_poly.entity_id
_entity_poly.type
_entity_poly.pdbx_seq_one_letter_code
_entity_poly.pdbx_strand_id
1 'polypeptide(L)'
;MAVRTSTGQFVSAFRPGTATHWSLAAPDLPPGGAQPELPVAVFLHGRGGDHSVLLEGLAGAEALERHLAAGGAPFALAAVDGGDTWWHRRADGTDTQAMLVQEFAPQLGRLGFDLGRIGLFGLSMGGFGALLLASQGRLPGVRAVAAMSPAVWAAYDPRLEGAFDGPADFAAHNVFALRPALAALPKRIDCGTGDDLAATVRDYRAGLPGAVDGGFQPGGHDDSYWRSILPDVLAFLGRHLG
;
A
#
# COMPACT_ATOMS: atom_id res chain seq x y z
N MET A 1 12.50 17.67 -10.61
CA MET A 1 13.29 16.43 -10.79
C MET A 1 12.43 15.50 -11.63
N ALA A 2 12.95 14.96 -12.74
CA ALA A 2 12.19 14.05 -13.59
C ALA A 2 12.00 12.71 -12.89
N VAL A 3 10.91 12.02 -13.21
CA VAL A 3 10.60 10.66 -12.72
C VAL A 3 10.68 9.69 -13.89
N ARG A 4 11.42 8.62 -13.72
CA ARG A 4 11.45 7.51 -14.69
C ARG A 4 10.51 6.42 -14.25
N THR A 5 9.81 5.82 -15.20
CA THR A 5 8.96 4.67 -14.98
C THR A 5 9.59 3.42 -15.60
N SER A 6 9.35 2.28 -14.99
CA SER A 6 9.72 0.97 -15.54
C SER A 6 8.71 -0.09 -15.09
N THR A 7 8.61 -1.13 -15.89
CA THR A 7 7.76 -2.29 -15.60
C THR A 7 8.56 -3.57 -15.81
N GLY A 8 8.09 -4.64 -15.21
CA GLY A 8 8.68 -5.96 -15.40
C GLY A 8 7.78 -7.04 -14.84
N GLN A 9 8.29 -8.26 -14.84
CA GLN A 9 7.56 -9.42 -14.32
C GLN A 9 8.51 -10.45 -13.73
N PHE A 10 7.97 -11.30 -12.88
CA PHE A 10 8.63 -12.51 -12.37
C PHE A 10 7.60 -13.61 -12.18
N VAL A 11 8.10 -14.84 -12.05
CA VAL A 11 7.26 -15.99 -11.68
C VAL A 11 7.37 -16.16 -10.18
N SER A 12 6.25 -16.01 -9.49
CA SER A 12 6.20 -16.14 -8.03
C SER A 12 5.95 -17.60 -7.62
N ALA A 13 6.72 -18.07 -6.65
CA ALA A 13 6.44 -19.35 -5.99
C ALA A 13 5.16 -19.32 -5.15
N PHE A 14 4.71 -18.11 -4.75
CA PHE A 14 3.52 -17.89 -3.93
C PHE A 14 2.26 -17.55 -4.73
N ARG A 15 2.37 -17.40 -6.06
CA ARG A 15 1.28 -17.21 -7.00
C ARG A 15 1.44 -18.16 -8.18
N PRO A 16 1.33 -19.46 -7.96
CA PRO A 16 1.64 -20.47 -8.99
C PRO A 16 0.74 -20.32 -10.22
N GLY A 17 1.35 -20.50 -11.39
CA GLY A 17 0.62 -20.47 -12.67
C GLY A 17 0.31 -19.08 -13.22
N THR A 18 0.70 -18.00 -12.53
CA THR A 18 0.42 -16.63 -12.96
C THR A 18 1.69 -15.80 -12.99
N ALA A 19 1.96 -15.11 -14.10
CA ALA A 19 3.01 -14.10 -14.14
C ALA A 19 2.66 -12.96 -13.16
N THR A 20 3.64 -12.50 -12.39
CA THR A 20 3.47 -11.39 -11.45
C THR A 20 4.16 -10.17 -12.02
N HIS A 21 3.38 -9.20 -12.49
CA HIS A 21 3.92 -7.96 -13.04
C HIS A 21 4.12 -6.94 -11.92
N TRP A 22 4.99 -5.98 -12.20
CA TRP A 22 5.26 -4.86 -11.31
C TRP A 22 5.52 -3.58 -12.09
N SER A 23 5.34 -2.45 -11.44
CA SER A 23 5.67 -1.12 -11.94
C SER A 23 6.43 -0.32 -10.91
N LEU A 24 7.29 0.57 -11.41
CA LEU A 24 8.11 1.50 -10.62
C LEU A 24 8.02 2.90 -11.20
N ALA A 25 8.02 3.91 -10.31
CA ALA A 25 8.32 5.30 -10.64
C ALA A 25 9.39 5.79 -9.68
N ALA A 26 10.54 6.22 -10.19
CA ALA A 26 11.67 6.65 -9.37
C ALA A 26 12.24 7.99 -9.84
N PRO A 27 12.66 8.89 -8.93
CA PRO A 27 13.33 10.12 -9.27
C PRO A 27 14.62 9.83 -10.06
N ASP A 28 14.85 10.63 -11.11
CA ASP A 28 16.09 10.62 -11.86
C ASP A 28 17.16 11.40 -11.06
N LEU A 29 17.98 10.69 -10.32
CA LEU A 29 19.03 11.31 -9.51
C LEU A 29 20.20 11.76 -10.40
N PRO A 30 20.82 12.94 -10.14
CA PRO A 30 21.93 13.44 -10.94
C PRO A 30 23.10 12.44 -10.95
N PRO A 31 23.75 12.21 -12.09
CA PRO A 31 24.93 11.36 -12.16
C PRO A 31 26.10 12.02 -11.41
N GLY A 32 26.93 11.22 -10.72
CA GLY A 32 28.26 11.68 -10.26
C GLY A 32 28.51 11.77 -8.77
N GLY A 33 27.69 11.15 -7.92
CA GLY A 33 27.97 10.94 -6.49
C GLY A 33 27.73 9.51 -6.07
N ALA A 34 28.15 9.12 -4.86
CA ALA A 34 27.59 7.92 -4.22
C ALA A 34 26.05 8.12 -4.16
N GLN A 35 25.32 7.39 -4.98
CA GLN A 35 23.87 7.50 -5.02
C GLN A 35 23.34 6.96 -3.68
N PRO A 36 22.66 7.78 -2.84
CA PRO A 36 21.99 7.23 -1.68
C PRO A 36 20.93 6.24 -2.14
N GLU A 37 20.87 5.09 -1.51
CA GLU A 37 19.77 4.15 -1.75
C GLU A 37 18.45 4.86 -1.44
N LEU A 38 17.59 4.97 -2.45
CA LEU A 38 16.28 5.64 -2.30
C LEU A 38 15.35 4.79 -1.44
N PRO A 39 14.64 5.38 -0.50
CA PRO A 39 13.47 4.74 0.12
C PRO A 39 12.44 4.35 -0.93
N VAL A 40 11.59 3.39 -0.61
CA VAL A 40 10.54 2.96 -1.52
C VAL A 40 9.18 2.89 -0.84
N ALA A 41 8.16 3.45 -1.46
CA ALA A 41 6.78 3.28 -1.06
C ALA A 41 6.11 2.21 -1.94
N VAL A 42 5.65 1.12 -1.32
CA VAL A 42 5.01 -0.01 -1.98
C VAL A 42 3.50 0.19 -1.97
N PHE A 43 2.92 0.26 -3.15
CA PHE A 43 1.49 0.40 -3.39
C PHE A 43 0.83 -0.97 -3.53
N LEU A 44 -0.30 -1.15 -2.87
CA LEU A 44 -1.16 -2.31 -2.97
C LEU A 44 -2.48 -1.91 -3.64
N HIS A 45 -2.81 -2.54 -4.77
CA HIS A 45 -4.01 -2.23 -5.55
C HIS A 45 -5.29 -2.75 -4.90
N GLY A 46 -6.43 -2.22 -5.31
CA GLY A 46 -7.76 -2.68 -4.93
C GLY A 46 -8.19 -3.95 -5.66
N ARG A 47 -9.33 -4.51 -5.27
CA ARG A 47 -9.92 -5.69 -5.93
C ARG A 47 -10.20 -5.39 -7.41
N GLY A 48 -9.86 -6.33 -8.28
CA GLY A 48 -9.98 -6.22 -9.74
C GLY A 48 -8.90 -5.33 -10.38
N GLY A 49 -7.97 -4.76 -9.60
CA GLY A 49 -6.84 -4.00 -10.10
C GLY A 49 -5.57 -4.84 -10.25
N ASP A 50 -4.50 -4.17 -10.66
CA ASP A 50 -3.17 -4.72 -10.83
C ASP A 50 -2.10 -3.63 -10.59
N HIS A 51 -0.83 -3.93 -10.92
CA HIS A 51 0.29 -3.00 -10.76
C HIS A 51 0.15 -1.69 -11.57
N SER A 52 -0.65 -1.66 -12.64
CA SER A 52 -0.82 -0.48 -13.50
C SER A 52 -1.67 0.62 -12.83
N VAL A 53 -2.52 0.24 -11.86
CA VAL A 53 -3.36 1.20 -11.11
C VAL A 53 -2.53 2.34 -10.52
N LEU A 54 -1.32 2.08 -10.04
CA LEU A 54 -0.45 3.12 -9.49
C LEU A 54 -0.08 4.18 -10.52
N LEU A 55 0.38 3.76 -11.71
CA LEU A 55 0.89 4.68 -12.72
C LEU A 55 -0.22 5.24 -13.61
N GLU A 56 -1.13 4.40 -14.07
CA GLU A 56 -2.20 4.77 -15.00
C GLU A 56 -3.47 5.24 -14.26
N GLY A 57 -3.95 4.43 -13.30
CA GLY A 57 -5.15 4.73 -12.52
C GLY A 57 -5.00 5.98 -11.66
N LEU A 58 -3.92 6.10 -10.92
CA LEU A 58 -3.68 7.19 -9.97
C LEU A 58 -2.78 8.31 -10.49
N ALA A 59 -2.21 8.18 -11.69
CA ALA A 59 -1.19 9.11 -12.21
C ALA A 59 -0.01 9.30 -11.22
N GLY A 60 0.50 8.16 -10.71
CA GLY A 60 1.47 8.15 -9.61
C GLY A 60 2.81 8.79 -9.95
N ALA A 61 3.28 8.65 -11.20
CA ALA A 61 4.53 9.29 -11.65
C ALA A 61 4.42 10.82 -11.62
N GLU A 62 3.34 11.37 -12.15
CA GLU A 62 3.08 12.82 -12.16
C GLU A 62 2.83 13.35 -10.73
N ALA A 63 2.21 12.56 -9.86
CA ALA A 63 2.03 12.93 -8.46
C ALA A 63 3.38 12.98 -7.73
N LEU A 64 4.28 12.02 -8.00
CA LEU A 64 5.63 12.01 -7.45
C LEU A 64 6.45 13.20 -7.98
N GLU A 65 6.36 13.53 -9.26
CA GLU A 65 7.03 14.72 -9.84
C GLU A 65 6.58 16.02 -9.14
N ARG A 66 5.28 16.16 -8.90
CA ARG A 66 4.74 17.31 -8.16
C ARG A 66 5.23 17.35 -6.71
N HIS A 67 5.28 16.20 -6.04
CA HIS A 67 5.82 16.08 -4.69
C HIS A 67 7.28 16.57 -4.63
N LEU A 68 8.13 16.12 -5.57
CA LEU A 68 9.52 16.50 -5.66
C LEU A 68 9.70 17.98 -6.03
N ALA A 69 8.88 18.51 -6.93
CA ALA A 69 8.89 19.93 -7.31
C ALA A 69 8.50 20.84 -6.14
N ALA A 70 7.65 20.38 -5.25
CA ALA A 70 7.29 21.08 -4.01
C ALA A 70 8.36 20.95 -2.89
N GLY A 71 9.51 20.33 -3.16
CA GLY A 71 10.59 20.15 -2.19
C GLY A 71 10.41 18.96 -1.26
N GLY A 72 9.51 18.03 -1.60
CA GLY A 72 9.34 16.80 -0.85
C GLY A 72 10.57 15.88 -0.91
N ALA A 73 10.78 15.10 0.15
CA ALA A 73 11.88 14.14 0.21
C ALA A 73 11.79 13.11 -0.92
N PRO A 74 12.89 12.74 -1.58
CA PRO A 74 12.86 11.79 -2.68
C PRO A 74 12.69 10.34 -2.19
N PHE A 75 11.80 9.60 -2.83
CA PHE A 75 11.58 8.16 -2.69
C PHE A 75 11.01 7.60 -3.99
N ALA A 76 11.05 6.29 -4.15
CA ALA A 76 10.44 5.62 -5.29
C ALA A 76 9.03 5.11 -4.95
N LEU A 77 8.19 4.96 -5.96
CA LEU A 77 6.91 4.26 -5.90
C LEU A 77 7.06 2.90 -6.57
N ALA A 78 6.56 1.85 -5.95
CA ALA A 78 6.54 0.51 -6.51
C ALA A 78 5.16 -0.12 -6.36
N ALA A 79 4.69 -0.86 -7.35
CA ALA A 79 3.47 -1.65 -7.29
C ALA A 79 3.70 -3.04 -7.86
N VAL A 80 2.94 -4.01 -7.43
CA VAL A 80 3.02 -5.40 -7.87
C VAL A 80 1.63 -6.02 -7.93
N ASP A 81 1.44 -7.00 -8.80
CA ASP A 81 0.20 -7.75 -8.90
C ASP A 81 -0.05 -8.61 -7.66
N GLY A 82 -1.20 -8.42 -7.03
CA GLY A 82 -1.69 -9.26 -5.95
C GLY A 82 -2.84 -10.19 -6.36
N GLY A 83 -3.54 -9.88 -7.48
CA GLY A 83 -4.84 -10.47 -7.78
C GLY A 83 -5.86 -10.16 -6.68
N ASP A 84 -6.98 -10.85 -6.68
CA ASP A 84 -8.06 -10.64 -5.71
C ASP A 84 -7.87 -11.48 -4.42
N THR A 85 -6.63 -11.54 -3.92
CA THR A 85 -6.23 -12.39 -2.79
C THR A 85 -6.37 -11.72 -1.42
N TRP A 86 -6.74 -10.44 -1.38
CA TRP A 86 -6.80 -9.63 -0.16
C TRP A 86 -5.47 -9.51 0.59
N TRP A 87 -4.36 -9.67 -0.16
CA TRP A 87 -3.00 -9.48 0.34
C TRP A 87 -2.62 -10.36 1.53
N HIS A 88 -3.24 -11.54 1.65
CA HIS A 88 -2.89 -12.56 2.63
C HIS A 88 -2.92 -13.97 2.03
N ARG A 89 -2.50 -14.95 2.81
CA ARG A 89 -2.52 -16.35 2.38
C ARG A 89 -3.97 -16.84 2.25
N ARG A 90 -4.23 -17.59 1.16
CA ARG A 90 -5.52 -18.19 0.85
C ARG A 90 -5.49 -19.71 0.97
N ALA A 91 -6.65 -20.32 1.12
CA ALA A 91 -6.80 -21.78 1.23
C ALA A 91 -6.34 -22.52 -0.04
N ASP A 92 -6.37 -21.88 -1.21
CA ASP A 92 -5.87 -22.45 -2.47
C ASP A 92 -4.34 -22.53 -2.56
N GLY A 93 -3.63 -22.04 -1.53
CA GLY A 93 -2.18 -22.02 -1.46
C GLY A 93 -1.53 -20.73 -1.96
N THR A 94 -2.29 -19.82 -2.56
CA THR A 94 -1.80 -18.48 -2.92
C THR A 94 -1.45 -17.70 -1.65
N ASP A 95 -0.26 -17.05 -1.63
CA ASP A 95 0.19 -16.25 -0.49
C ASP A 95 0.86 -14.96 -0.97
N THR A 96 0.06 -13.94 -1.25
CA THR A 96 0.58 -12.65 -1.74
C THR A 96 1.36 -11.87 -0.69
N GLN A 97 1.14 -12.14 0.58
CA GLN A 97 1.95 -11.56 1.65
C GLN A 97 3.37 -12.16 1.64
N ALA A 98 3.49 -13.49 1.49
CA ALA A 98 4.79 -14.13 1.34
C ALA A 98 5.49 -13.68 0.04
N MET A 99 4.76 -13.53 -1.06
CA MET A 99 5.28 -12.98 -2.31
C MET A 99 5.87 -11.57 -2.10
N LEU A 100 5.15 -10.68 -1.42
CA LEU A 100 5.65 -9.33 -1.12
C LEU A 100 6.94 -9.36 -0.30
N VAL A 101 6.96 -10.17 0.77
CA VAL A 101 8.07 -10.18 1.75
C VAL A 101 9.28 -10.93 1.24
N GLN A 102 9.08 -12.07 0.56
CA GLN A 102 10.17 -13.00 0.22
C GLN A 102 10.65 -12.88 -1.22
N GLU A 103 9.88 -12.24 -2.10
CA GLU A 103 10.24 -12.11 -3.51
C GLU A 103 10.31 -10.67 -3.97
N PHE A 104 9.21 -9.89 -3.83
CA PHE A 104 9.15 -8.53 -4.36
C PHE A 104 10.04 -7.54 -3.59
N ALA A 105 9.97 -7.51 -2.25
CA ALA A 105 10.85 -6.63 -1.48
C ALA A 105 12.35 -6.93 -1.71
N PRO A 106 12.83 -8.20 -1.69
CA PRO A 106 14.20 -8.50 -2.08
C PRO A 106 14.55 -8.10 -3.52
N GLN A 107 13.59 -8.14 -4.46
CA GLN A 107 13.81 -7.65 -5.81
C GLN A 107 14.03 -6.13 -5.83
N LEU A 108 13.25 -5.36 -5.05
CA LEU A 108 13.47 -3.91 -4.89
C LEU A 108 14.87 -3.62 -4.32
N GLY A 109 15.34 -4.41 -3.35
CA GLY A 109 16.70 -4.30 -2.83
C GLY A 109 17.76 -4.56 -3.89
N ARG A 110 17.58 -5.57 -4.76
CA ARG A 110 18.49 -5.82 -5.90
C ARG A 110 18.47 -4.70 -6.94
N LEU A 111 17.40 -3.94 -7.03
CA LEU A 111 17.30 -2.74 -7.86
C LEU A 111 17.92 -1.49 -7.22
N GLY A 112 18.45 -1.60 -5.97
CA GLY A 112 19.17 -0.54 -5.28
C GLY A 112 18.29 0.34 -4.39
N PHE A 113 17.10 -0.12 -3.99
CA PHE A 113 16.26 0.60 -3.03
C PHE A 113 16.56 0.23 -1.59
N ASP A 114 16.45 1.22 -0.70
CA ASP A 114 16.64 1.05 0.74
C ASP A 114 15.46 0.33 1.39
N LEU A 115 15.64 -0.94 1.68
CA LEU A 115 14.64 -1.74 2.38
C LEU A 115 14.55 -1.46 3.89
N GLY A 116 15.42 -0.63 4.44
CA GLY A 116 15.33 -0.12 5.80
C GLY A 116 14.34 1.05 5.94
N ARG A 117 13.88 1.62 4.82
CA ARG A 117 12.94 2.75 4.76
C ARG A 117 11.84 2.47 3.73
N ILE A 118 10.84 1.69 4.13
CA ILE A 118 9.69 1.30 3.30
C ILE A 118 8.46 2.06 3.77
N GLY A 119 7.73 2.69 2.83
CA GLY A 119 6.35 3.09 3.01
C GLY A 119 5.41 2.00 2.49
N LEU A 120 4.32 1.75 3.18
CA LEU A 120 3.22 0.93 2.65
C LEU A 120 2.02 1.82 2.38
N PHE A 121 1.40 1.69 1.22
CA PHE A 121 0.13 2.36 0.97
C PHE A 121 -0.74 1.57 0.01
N GLY A 122 -2.04 1.83 0.03
CA GLY A 122 -2.96 1.13 -0.86
C GLY A 122 -4.38 1.68 -0.77
N LEU A 123 -5.22 1.23 -1.68
CA LEU A 123 -6.62 1.62 -1.74
C LEU A 123 -7.54 0.39 -1.58
N SER A 124 -8.71 0.57 -0.97
CA SER A 124 -9.73 -0.47 -0.83
C SER A 124 -9.16 -1.77 -0.24
N MET A 125 -9.20 -2.89 -0.96
CA MET A 125 -8.52 -4.15 -0.64
C MET A 125 -7.02 -3.95 -0.37
N GLY A 126 -6.34 -3.11 -1.14
CA GLY A 126 -4.92 -2.80 -0.92
C GLY A 126 -4.67 -1.95 0.31
N GLY A 127 -5.62 -1.08 0.68
CA GLY A 127 -5.60 -0.35 1.95
C GLY A 127 -5.70 -1.30 3.15
N PHE A 128 -6.57 -2.29 3.08
CA PHE A 128 -6.63 -3.39 4.05
C PHE A 128 -5.29 -4.14 4.10
N GLY A 129 -4.75 -4.55 2.94
CA GLY A 129 -3.48 -5.28 2.85
C GLY A 129 -2.30 -4.51 3.45
N ALA A 130 -2.21 -3.19 3.19
CA ALA A 130 -1.17 -2.33 3.77
C ALA A 130 -1.25 -2.27 5.30
N LEU A 131 -2.45 -2.11 5.85
CA LEU A 131 -2.68 -2.11 7.29
C LEU A 131 -2.37 -3.47 7.91
N LEU A 132 -2.78 -4.57 7.27
CA LEU A 132 -2.51 -5.93 7.73
C LEU A 132 -1.00 -6.20 7.77
N LEU A 133 -0.29 -5.94 6.67
CA LEU A 133 1.14 -6.19 6.56
C LEU A 133 1.95 -5.35 7.56
N ALA A 134 1.57 -4.07 7.74
CA ALA A 134 2.19 -3.17 8.72
C ALA A 134 1.96 -3.66 10.15
N SER A 135 0.72 -4.06 10.50
CA SER A 135 0.40 -4.52 11.85
C SER A 135 1.01 -5.87 12.22
N GLN A 136 1.29 -6.72 11.24
CA GLN A 136 1.99 -7.99 11.46
C GLN A 136 3.52 -7.86 11.54
N GLY A 137 4.08 -6.69 11.18
CA GLY A 137 5.52 -6.43 11.26
C GLY A 137 6.39 -7.31 10.37
N ARG A 138 5.83 -7.86 9.27
CA ARG A 138 6.54 -8.82 8.40
C ARG A 138 7.57 -8.18 7.49
N LEU A 139 7.53 -6.85 7.33
CA LEU A 139 8.55 -6.05 6.64
C LEU A 139 9.23 -5.13 7.66
N PRO A 140 10.42 -5.48 8.18
CA PRO A 140 11.06 -4.73 9.28
C PRO A 140 11.38 -3.28 8.95
N GLY A 141 11.57 -2.94 7.68
CA GLY A 141 11.87 -1.58 7.21
C GLY A 141 10.66 -0.65 7.06
N VAL A 142 9.44 -1.08 7.41
CA VAL A 142 8.27 -0.22 7.31
C VAL A 142 8.36 0.94 8.29
N ARG A 143 8.29 2.18 7.76
CA ARG A 143 8.37 3.44 8.49
C ARG A 143 7.05 4.19 8.56
N ALA A 144 6.14 3.93 7.63
CA ALA A 144 4.83 4.55 7.60
C ALA A 144 3.84 3.69 6.82
N VAL A 145 2.56 3.82 7.15
CA VAL A 145 1.46 3.20 6.40
C VAL A 145 0.38 4.21 6.07
N ALA A 146 -0.13 4.18 4.83
CA ALA A 146 -1.27 5.00 4.41
C ALA A 146 -2.33 4.12 3.75
N ALA A 147 -3.60 4.30 4.12
CA ALA A 147 -4.71 3.56 3.55
C ALA A 147 -5.79 4.51 3.04
N MET A 148 -6.13 4.37 1.76
CA MET A 148 -7.16 5.13 1.07
C MET A 148 -8.41 4.26 0.96
N SER A 149 -9.53 4.70 1.54
CA SER A 149 -10.79 3.92 1.56
C SER A 149 -10.60 2.43 1.91
N PRO A 150 -9.87 2.09 3.00
CA PRO A 150 -9.54 0.69 3.27
C PRO A 150 -10.79 -0.16 3.50
N ALA A 151 -10.84 -1.32 2.85
CA ALA A 151 -11.93 -2.27 3.04
C ALA A 151 -11.71 -3.09 4.31
N VAL A 152 -12.22 -2.57 5.43
CA VAL A 152 -12.01 -3.11 6.77
C VAL A 152 -13.34 -3.43 7.46
N TRP A 153 -13.39 -4.46 8.30
CA TRP A 153 -14.58 -4.90 9.02
C TRP A 153 -14.26 -5.32 10.45
N ALA A 154 -15.15 -4.94 11.37
CA ALA A 154 -15.02 -5.28 12.79
C ALA A 154 -15.40 -6.74 13.10
N ALA A 155 -16.31 -7.32 12.32
CA ALA A 155 -16.83 -8.68 12.50
C ALA A 155 -16.92 -9.40 11.17
N TYR A 156 -16.83 -10.72 11.21
CA TYR A 156 -17.04 -11.57 10.04
C TYR A 156 -18.50 -11.51 9.59
N ASP A 157 -18.71 -11.39 8.28
CA ASP A 157 -19.99 -11.52 7.63
C ASP A 157 -19.81 -12.51 6.45
N PRO A 158 -20.70 -13.51 6.26
CA PRO A 158 -20.62 -14.43 5.13
C PRO A 158 -20.58 -13.74 3.76
N ARG A 159 -21.10 -12.51 3.65
CA ARG A 159 -21.01 -11.69 2.41
C ARG A 159 -19.59 -11.24 2.09
N LEU A 160 -18.64 -11.42 3.02
CA LEU A 160 -17.21 -11.21 2.78
C LEU A 160 -16.55 -12.41 2.08
N GLU A 161 -17.35 -13.33 1.53
CA GLU A 161 -16.86 -14.43 0.70
C GLU A 161 -15.98 -13.86 -0.44
N GLY A 162 -14.84 -14.51 -0.65
CA GLY A 162 -13.80 -14.00 -1.54
C GLY A 162 -12.79 -13.07 -0.87
N ALA A 163 -13.15 -12.40 0.25
CA ALA A 163 -12.18 -11.67 1.06
C ALA A 163 -11.45 -12.57 2.06
N PHE A 164 -12.18 -13.53 2.63
CA PHE A 164 -11.68 -14.48 3.62
C PHE A 164 -12.19 -15.89 3.34
N ASP A 165 -11.40 -16.90 3.69
CA ASP A 165 -11.74 -18.31 3.51
C ASP A 165 -12.66 -18.85 4.64
N GLY A 166 -13.21 -17.97 5.47
CA GLY A 166 -14.15 -18.27 6.51
C GLY A 166 -13.86 -17.51 7.81
N PRO A 167 -14.64 -17.78 8.89
CA PRO A 167 -14.53 -17.05 10.16
C PRO A 167 -13.15 -17.13 10.81
N ALA A 168 -12.49 -18.29 10.73
CA ALA A 168 -11.16 -18.47 11.31
C ALA A 168 -10.09 -17.68 10.56
N ASP A 169 -10.16 -17.64 9.24
CA ASP A 169 -9.28 -16.85 8.41
C ASP A 169 -9.48 -15.34 8.65
N PHE A 170 -10.75 -14.91 8.73
CA PHE A 170 -11.07 -13.54 9.13
C PHE A 170 -10.46 -13.18 10.49
N ALA A 171 -10.61 -14.04 11.50
CA ALA A 171 -10.08 -13.78 12.83
C ALA A 171 -8.54 -13.64 12.83
N ALA A 172 -7.84 -14.44 12.02
CA ALA A 172 -6.38 -14.37 11.86
C ALA A 172 -5.89 -13.09 11.16
N HIS A 173 -6.74 -12.47 10.34
CA HIS A 173 -6.39 -11.29 9.53
C HIS A 173 -7.22 -10.04 9.90
N ASN A 174 -7.92 -10.05 11.04
CA ASN A 174 -8.76 -8.94 11.46
C ASN A 174 -7.94 -7.72 11.90
N VAL A 175 -7.84 -6.72 11.03
CA VAL A 175 -7.08 -5.49 11.31
C VAL A 175 -7.65 -4.67 12.45
N PHE A 176 -8.94 -4.82 12.83
CA PHE A 176 -9.47 -4.19 14.04
C PHE A 176 -8.81 -4.75 15.31
N ALA A 177 -8.61 -6.05 15.37
CA ALA A 177 -7.91 -6.70 16.48
C ALA A 177 -6.41 -6.35 16.52
N LEU A 178 -5.83 -6.07 15.35
CA LEU A 178 -4.41 -5.76 15.18
C LEU A 178 -4.06 -4.28 15.36
N ARG A 179 -5.05 -3.38 15.59
CA ARG A 179 -4.81 -1.94 15.80
C ARG A 179 -3.71 -1.60 16.82
N PRO A 180 -3.59 -2.28 17.97
CA PRO A 180 -2.53 -2.00 18.94
C PRO A 180 -1.11 -2.10 18.38
N ALA A 181 -0.88 -2.98 17.41
CA ALA A 181 0.43 -3.16 16.78
C ALA A 181 0.89 -1.92 15.97
N LEU A 182 -0.04 -1.06 15.59
CA LEU A 182 0.26 0.19 14.86
C LEU A 182 0.57 1.37 15.78
N ALA A 183 0.69 1.18 17.11
CA ALA A 183 0.85 2.28 18.08
C ALA A 183 2.04 3.20 17.76
N ALA A 184 3.20 2.63 17.48
CA ALA A 184 4.43 3.38 17.22
C ALA A 184 4.63 3.75 15.73
N LEU A 185 3.79 3.22 14.82
CA LEU A 185 3.94 3.46 13.40
C LEU A 185 3.16 4.70 12.96
N PRO A 186 3.81 5.66 12.28
CA PRO A 186 3.12 6.74 11.55
C PRO A 186 2.09 6.16 10.59
N LYS A 187 0.86 6.67 10.67
CA LYS A 187 -0.27 6.13 9.91
C LYS A 187 -1.20 7.21 9.42
N ARG A 188 -1.68 7.03 8.20
CA ARG A 188 -2.64 7.91 7.53
C ARG A 188 -3.83 7.10 7.03
N ILE A 189 -5.05 7.56 7.31
CA ILE A 189 -6.29 6.93 6.86
C ILE A 189 -7.17 8.00 6.24
N ASP A 190 -7.48 7.83 4.97
CA ASP A 190 -8.42 8.69 4.22
C ASP A 190 -9.60 7.88 3.71
N CYS A 191 -10.79 8.50 3.66
CA CYS A 191 -11.98 7.90 3.04
C CYS A 191 -12.92 8.99 2.55
N GLY A 192 -13.56 8.76 1.41
CA GLY A 192 -14.59 9.65 0.90
C GLY A 192 -15.82 9.67 1.83
N THR A 193 -16.46 10.85 2.00
CA THR A 193 -17.67 10.94 2.81
C THR A 193 -18.88 10.27 2.17
N GLY A 194 -18.86 10.08 0.84
CA GLY A 194 -19.86 9.35 0.06
C GLY A 194 -19.46 7.89 -0.24
N ASP A 195 -18.37 7.40 0.36
CA ASP A 195 -17.93 6.01 0.22
C ASP A 195 -18.77 5.11 1.14
N ASP A 196 -19.25 3.97 0.62
CA ASP A 196 -20.03 2.99 1.40
C ASP A 196 -19.24 2.40 2.58
N LEU A 197 -17.91 2.44 2.54
CA LEU A 197 -17.03 2.03 3.62
C LEU A 197 -16.80 3.10 4.68
N ALA A 198 -17.28 4.34 4.47
CA ALA A 198 -16.95 5.49 5.33
C ALA A 198 -17.29 5.26 6.80
N ALA A 199 -18.42 4.60 7.10
CA ALA A 199 -18.84 4.30 8.47
C ALA A 199 -17.84 3.36 9.17
N THR A 200 -17.49 2.25 8.52
CA THR A 200 -16.57 1.25 9.08
C THR A 200 -15.14 1.79 9.18
N VAL A 201 -14.71 2.61 8.21
CA VAL A 201 -13.41 3.28 8.26
C VAL A 201 -13.35 4.29 9.42
N ARG A 202 -14.45 5.01 9.74
CA ARG A 202 -14.52 5.88 10.94
C ARG A 202 -14.31 5.08 12.22
N ASP A 203 -15.00 3.96 12.37
CA ASP A 203 -14.87 3.08 13.54
C ASP A 203 -13.45 2.49 13.65
N TYR A 204 -12.88 2.09 12.52
CA TYR A 204 -11.51 1.60 12.50
C TYR A 204 -10.53 2.68 12.94
N ARG A 205 -10.62 3.87 12.35
CA ARG A 205 -9.75 5.00 12.63
C ARG A 205 -9.87 5.49 14.08
N ALA A 206 -11.08 5.56 14.61
CA ALA A 206 -11.35 6.01 15.99
C ALA A 206 -10.71 5.12 17.07
N GLY A 207 -10.51 3.83 16.77
CA GLY A 207 -9.87 2.89 17.68
C GLY A 207 -8.36 2.69 17.46
N LEU A 208 -7.74 3.43 16.54
CA LEU A 208 -6.29 3.36 16.34
C LEU A 208 -5.55 4.12 17.46
N PRO A 209 -4.47 3.56 18.00
CA PRO A 209 -3.67 4.25 19.02
C PRO A 209 -2.83 5.37 18.41
N GLY A 210 -2.68 6.48 19.16
CA GLY A 210 -1.84 7.61 18.79
C GLY A 210 -2.43 8.50 17.69
N ALA A 211 -1.58 9.34 17.09
CA ALA A 211 -1.99 10.23 16.02
C ALA A 211 -2.27 9.45 14.71
N VAL A 212 -3.32 9.86 14.02
CA VAL A 212 -3.70 9.32 12.71
C VAL A 212 -3.90 10.49 11.75
N ASP A 213 -3.04 10.60 10.75
CA ASP A 213 -3.15 11.60 9.69
C ASP A 213 -4.32 11.26 8.74
N GLY A 214 -4.64 12.19 7.83
CA GLY A 214 -5.74 12.03 6.88
C GLY A 214 -7.10 12.36 7.48
N GLY A 215 -8.17 11.88 6.86
CA GLY A 215 -9.52 12.19 7.29
C GLY A 215 -10.59 11.80 6.29
N PHE A 216 -11.71 12.53 6.37
CA PHE A 216 -12.89 12.30 5.52
C PHE A 216 -13.19 13.54 4.71
N GLN A 217 -13.03 13.45 3.39
CA GLN A 217 -13.27 14.52 2.43
C GLN A 217 -14.42 14.13 1.49
N PRO A 218 -15.07 15.09 0.81
CA PRO A 218 -16.04 14.77 -0.23
C PRO A 218 -15.45 13.85 -1.29
N GLY A 219 -16.15 12.77 -1.64
CA GLY A 219 -15.74 11.78 -2.64
C GLY A 219 -16.39 10.43 -2.39
N GLY A 220 -16.31 9.55 -3.38
CA GLY A 220 -16.82 8.18 -3.34
C GLY A 220 -15.72 7.14 -3.20
N HIS A 221 -16.05 5.90 -3.55
CA HIS A 221 -15.11 4.78 -3.64
C HIS A 221 -14.59 4.64 -5.08
N ASP A 222 -13.84 5.64 -5.56
CA ASP A 222 -13.47 5.76 -6.97
C ASP A 222 -12.11 6.42 -7.19
N ASP A 223 -11.59 6.24 -8.42
CA ASP A 223 -10.29 6.78 -8.84
C ASP A 223 -10.20 8.30 -8.74
N SER A 224 -11.30 9.02 -8.94
CA SER A 224 -11.33 10.48 -8.84
C SER A 224 -10.98 10.94 -7.42
N TYR A 225 -11.60 10.30 -6.43
CA TYR A 225 -11.30 10.56 -5.03
C TYR A 225 -9.85 10.20 -4.70
N TRP A 226 -9.40 8.99 -5.04
CA TRP A 226 -8.06 8.54 -4.70
C TRP A 226 -6.96 9.37 -5.36
N ARG A 227 -7.15 9.79 -6.61
CA ARG A 227 -6.25 10.75 -7.29
C ARG A 227 -6.20 12.09 -6.57
N SER A 228 -7.32 12.58 -6.05
CA SER A 228 -7.39 13.88 -5.37
C SER A 228 -6.59 13.92 -4.07
N ILE A 229 -6.53 12.79 -3.34
CA ILE A 229 -5.83 12.70 -2.04
C ILE A 229 -4.41 12.15 -2.16
N LEU A 230 -4.02 11.58 -3.31
CA LEU A 230 -2.68 11.00 -3.51
C LEU A 230 -1.54 11.98 -3.21
N PRO A 231 -1.59 13.28 -3.59
CA PRO A 231 -0.55 14.24 -3.23
C PRO A 231 -0.31 14.33 -1.71
N ASP A 232 -1.35 14.32 -0.93
CA ASP A 232 -1.25 14.36 0.54
C ASP A 232 -0.71 13.06 1.12
N VAL A 233 -1.05 11.91 0.51
CA VAL A 233 -0.49 10.59 0.86
C VAL A 233 1.01 10.57 0.59
N LEU A 234 1.45 11.06 -0.58
CA LEU A 234 2.87 11.12 -0.91
C LEU A 234 3.63 12.09 0.01
N ALA A 235 3.04 13.26 0.33
CA ALA A 235 3.62 14.18 1.29
C ALA A 235 3.76 13.56 2.69
N PHE A 236 2.76 12.80 3.13
CA PHE A 236 2.84 12.03 4.38
C PHE A 236 3.97 11.00 4.33
N LEU A 237 4.04 10.17 3.31
CA LEU A 237 5.08 9.16 3.16
C LEU A 237 6.48 9.80 3.10
N GLY A 238 6.64 10.89 2.33
CA GLY A 238 7.92 11.59 2.22
C GLY A 238 8.45 12.11 3.55
N ARG A 239 7.58 12.58 4.47
CA ARG A 239 8.01 13.01 5.82
C ARG A 239 8.58 11.88 6.68
N HIS A 240 8.22 10.64 6.41
CA HIS A 240 8.61 9.48 7.23
C HIS A 240 9.66 8.59 6.55
N LEU A 241 9.93 8.81 5.28
CA LEU A 241 10.93 8.09 4.50
C LEU A 241 12.22 8.90 4.28
N GLY A 242 12.14 10.23 4.37
CA GLY A 242 13.27 11.14 4.19
C GLY A 242 14.30 11.14 5.32
#